data_0241e4becfb29d1763a1e65211d56280
#
_entry.id   0241e4becfb29d1763a1e65211d56280
#
_cell.length_a   1.000
_cell.length_b   1.000
_cell.length_c   1.000
_cell.angle_alpha   90.00
_cell.angle_beta   90.00
_cell.angle_gamma   90.00
#
_symmetry.space_group_name_H-M   'P 1'
#
loop_
_entity.id
_entity.type
_entity.pdbx_description
1 polymer ?
#
loop_
_entity_poly.entity_id
_entity_poly.type
_entity_poly.pdbx_seq_one_letter_code
_entity_poly.pdbx_strand_id
1 'polypeptide(L)'
;MSDQLPTIPADLKPADGRFGCGPSKVRPEQIAAVSDAATSVMGTSHRQAPVKDVVGRVRDGLSSLFSLPEGYEVVLGNGGTTAFWDAAAFGLVREKALHLTYGEFSSKFAKVTAGAPFLQDPVVVSADPGSAPEPTSDPSVDLIGWAHNETSTGVMLPVSRPAGSDNALVAIDATSGAGGLPVDISDTDVYYFAPQKCFASDGGVWVSIMSPAALERVAEIAATDRWCPDFLSLPTAVDNSAKNQTYNTPAVATLLMFADQIEWMNERGGLDWCVSRTADSSSRLYDWAEASDFATPFVTEPAHRSQVVGTIDLDERIDAAKVAKTLRANGIVDTEPYRKLGRNQLRIGMFPAIEPEDVTQLTRCIDHVVGELP
;
A
#
# COMPACT_ATOMS: atom_id res chain seq x y z
N MET A 1 -9.05 -34.84 23.90
CA MET A 1 -8.48 -33.61 24.51
C MET A 1 -9.35 -32.44 24.06
N SER A 2 -9.73 -31.54 24.96
CA SER A 2 -10.68 -30.48 24.63
C SER A 2 -10.07 -29.56 23.57
N ASP A 3 -10.85 -29.27 22.51
CA ASP A 3 -10.51 -28.30 21.42
C ASP A 3 -10.52 -26.84 21.94
N GLN A 4 -10.30 -26.64 23.25
CA GLN A 4 -10.35 -25.30 23.84
C GLN A 4 -9.03 -24.58 23.59
N LEU A 5 -9.12 -23.48 22.82
CA LEU A 5 -7.97 -22.63 22.57
C LEU A 5 -7.51 -21.90 23.85
N PRO A 6 -6.21 -21.67 24.02
CA PRO A 6 -5.68 -20.88 25.13
C PRO A 6 -6.32 -19.49 25.23
N THR A 7 -6.50 -19.02 26.47
CA THR A 7 -6.98 -17.66 26.76
C THR A 7 -5.79 -16.78 27.11
N ILE A 8 -5.63 -15.67 26.38
CA ILE A 8 -4.56 -14.71 26.65
C ILE A 8 -4.98 -13.79 27.80
N PRO A 9 -4.15 -13.60 28.84
CA PRO A 9 -4.38 -12.64 29.92
C PRO A 9 -4.64 -11.22 29.38
N ALA A 10 -5.55 -10.48 30.00
CA ALA A 10 -5.97 -9.18 29.50
C ALA A 10 -4.85 -8.12 29.51
N ASP A 11 -3.94 -8.23 30.47
CA ASP A 11 -2.78 -7.35 30.64
C ASP A 11 -1.67 -7.56 29.59
N LEU A 12 -1.68 -8.69 28.88
CA LEU A 12 -0.78 -8.94 27.75
C LEU A 12 -1.34 -8.42 26.42
N LYS A 13 -2.66 -8.22 26.33
CA LYS A 13 -3.30 -7.88 25.05
C LYS A 13 -2.97 -6.46 24.59
N PRO A 14 -2.82 -6.25 23.25
CA PRO A 14 -2.74 -4.91 22.69
C PRO A 14 -4.02 -4.12 22.97
N ALA A 15 -3.92 -2.80 23.05
CA ALA A 15 -5.07 -1.92 23.18
C ALA A 15 -6.00 -2.04 21.96
N ASP A 16 -5.44 -2.29 20.79
CA ASP A 16 -6.18 -2.58 19.56
C ASP A 16 -5.58 -3.82 18.88
N GLY A 17 -6.36 -4.88 18.74
CA GLY A 17 -5.92 -6.16 18.19
C GLY A 17 -5.96 -6.28 16.67
N ARG A 18 -6.11 -5.20 15.89
CA ARG A 18 -6.23 -5.23 14.42
C ARG A 18 -4.88 -5.05 13.73
N PHE A 19 -4.28 -6.13 13.21
CA PHE A 19 -2.98 -6.15 12.54
C PHE A 19 -3.05 -6.51 11.05
N GLY A 20 -4.21 -6.28 10.43
CA GLY A 20 -4.45 -6.63 9.03
C GLY A 20 -3.51 -5.90 8.06
N CYS A 21 -2.96 -6.66 7.09
CA CYS A 21 -2.11 -6.12 6.03
C CYS A 21 -2.90 -5.52 4.86
N GLY A 22 -4.19 -5.28 5.05
CA GLY A 22 -5.07 -4.61 4.10
C GLY A 22 -6.37 -5.36 3.80
N PRO A 23 -7.51 -4.72 4.10
CA PRO A 23 -7.62 -3.40 4.73
C PRO A 23 -6.93 -3.33 6.09
N SER A 24 -6.51 -2.12 6.49
CA SER A 24 -5.84 -1.88 7.76
C SER A 24 -6.79 -1.32 8.82
N LYS A 25 -6.30 -1.21 10.05
CA LYS A 25 -7.00 -0.58 11.17
C LYS A 25 -7.47 0.83 10.79
N VAL A 26 -8.78 1.10 10.91
CA VAL A 26 -9.38 2.43 10.82
C VAL A 26 -9.42 3.05 12.23
N ARG A 27 -8.98 4.30 12.38
CA ARG A 27 -9.05 5.03 13.65
C ARG A 27 -10.50 5.45 13.97
N PRO A 28 -10.91 5.50 15.23
CA PRO A 28 -12.25 5.96 15.61
C PRO A 28 -12.59 7.37 15.11
N GLU A 29 -11.60 8.28 15.05
CA GLU A 29 -11.75 9.65 14.59
C GLU A 29 -12.15 9.72 13.11
N GLN A 30 -11.64 8.83 12.28
CA GLN A 30 -12.02 8.72 10.86
C GLN A 30 -13.51 8.35 10.71
N ILE A 31 -14.03 7.49 11.58
CA ILE A 31 -15.46 7.14 11.60
C ILE A 31 -16.29 8.32 12.11
N ALA A 32 -15.80 9.04 13.11
CA ALA A 32 -16.44 10.28 13.59
C ALA A 32 -16.53 11.32 12.47
N ALA A 33 -15.45 11.52 11.69
CA ALA A 33 -15.46 12.45 10.55
C ALA A 33 -16.54 12.10 9.50
N VAL A 34 -16.79 10.81 9.25
CA VAL A 34 -17.91 10.38 8.37
C VAL A 34 -19.27 10.68 9.00
N SER A 35 -19.42 10.41 10.30
CA SER A 35 -20.66 10.68 11.04
C SER A 35 -20.99 12.17 11.07
N ASP A 36 -20.00 13.04 11.32
CA ASP A 36 -20.16 14.49 11.37
C ASP A 36 -20.54 15.07 10.01
N ALA A 37 -20.10 14.44 8.93
CA ALA A 37 -20.42 14.81 7.56
C ALA A 37 -21.76 14.24 7.05
N ALA A 38 -22.52 13.50 7.89
CA ALA A 38 -23.70 12.73 7.47
C ALA A 38 -24.78 13.56 6.76
N THR A 39 -24.99 14.80 7.16
CA THR A 39 -26.04 15.67 6.58
C THR A 39 -25.48 16.81 5.72
N SER A 40 -24.18 17.06 5.74
CA SER A 40 -23.55 18.16 5.01
C SER A 40 -22.83 17.70 3.73
N VAL A 41 -22.32 16.47 3.69
CA VAL A 41 -21.53 15.93 2.58
C VAL A 41 -22.13 14.64 2.03
N MET A 42 -22.47 13.69 2.92
CA MET A 42 -22.98 12.38 2.50
C MET A 42 -24.31 12.51 1.75
N GLY A 43 -24.43 11.81 0.63
CA GLY A 43 -25.64 11.85 -0.21
C GLY A 43 -25.81 13.15 -1.01
N THR A 44 -24.82 14.06 -1.00
CA THR A 44 -24.83 15.26 -1.84
C THR A 44 -24.12 15.02 -3.16
N SER A 45 -24.31 15.92 -4.13
CA SER A 45 -23.70 15.77 -5.47
C SER A 45 -22.20 15.96 -5.42
N HIS A 46 -21.45 14.99 -5.94
CA HIS A 46 -19.97 15.07 -6.06
C HIS A 46 -19.50 16.18 -7.03
N ARG A 47 -20.42 16.85 -7.74
CA ARG A 47 -20.13 18.02 -8.59
C ARG A 47 -20.29 19.35 -7.82
N GLN A 48 -20.70 19.32 -6.56
CA GLN A 48 -20.90 20.48 -5.72
C GLN A 48 -19.81 20.64 -4.66
N ALA A 49 -19.70 21.84 -4.11
CA ALA A 49 -18.65 22.21 -3.17
C ALA A 49 -18.44 21.22 -2.01
N PRO A 50 -19.47 20.71 -1.32
CA PRO A 50 -19.22 19.84 -0.15
C PRO A 50 -18.34 18.62 -0.45
N VAL A 51 -18.54 17.94 -1.59
CA VAL A 51 -17.73 16.78 -1.97
C VAL A 51 -16.41 17.21 -2.63
N LYS A 52 -16.43 18.28 -3.45
CA LYS A 52 -15.21 18.84 -4.04
C LYS A 52 -14.20 19.27 -2.97
N ASP A 53 -14.68 19.87 -1.88
CA ASP A 53 -13.83 20.33 -0.80
C ASP A 53 -13.13 19.15 -0.10
N VAL A 54 -13.81 18.01 0.05
CA VAL A 54 -13.19 16.79 0.57
C VAL A 54 -12.10 16.26 -0.38
N VAL A 55 -12.35 16.26 -1.70
CA VAL A 55 -11.34 15.87 -2.69
C VAL A 55 -10.17 16.85 -2.67
N GLY A 56 -10.44 18.16 -2.54
CA GLY A 56 -9.40 19.20 -2.39
C GLY A 56 -8.53 18.94 -1.18
N ARG A 57 -9.12 18.70 0.01
CA ARG A 57 -8.39 18.36 1.25
C ARG A 57 -7.46 17.14 1.06
N VAL A 58 -7.94 16.10 0.37
CA VAL A 58 -7.10 14.92 0.05
C VAL A 58 -5.93 15.34 -0.84
N ARG A 59 -6.17 16.07 -1.93
CA ARG A 59 -5.11 16.46 -2.87
C ARG A 59 -4.08 17.39 -2.22
N ASP A 60 -4.53 18.42 -1.53
CA ASP A 60 -3.67 19.40 -0.85
C ASP A 60 -2.89 18.75 0.29
N GLY A 61 -3.57 17.89 1.06
CA GLY A 61 -2.97 17.14 2.16
C GLY A 61 -1.89 16.15 1.70
N LEU A 62 -2.09 15.46 0.58
CA LEU A 62 -1.07 14.59 -0.03
C LEU A 62 0.08 15.39 -0.62
N SER A 63 -0.20 16.55 -1.22
CA SER A 63 0.84 17.46 -1.72
C SER A 63 1.76 17.91 -0.59
N SER A 64 1.19 18.22 0.57
CA SER A 64 1.94 18.55 1.78
C SER A 64 2.71 17.35 2.33
N LEU A 65 2.04 16.19 2.50
CA LEU A 65 2.62 14.97 3.08
C LEU A 65 3.87 14.50 2.34
N PHE A 66 3.83 14.53 1.02
CA PHE A 66 4.93 14.09 0.16
C PHE A 66 5.83 15.22 -0.33
N SER A 67 5.61 16.48 0.12
CA SER A 67 6.39 17.65 -0.29
C SER A 67 6.55 17.72 -1.82
N LEU A 68 5.43 17.66 -2.54
CA LEU A 68 5.45 17.48 -3.99
C LEU A 68 6.26 18.57 -4.71
N PRO A 69 7.15 18.18 -5.64
CA PRO A 69 7.85 19.12 -6.48
C PRO A 69 6.89 19.91 -7.38
N GLU A 70 7.34 21.06 -7.87
CA GLU A 70 6.56 21.90 -8.81
C GLU A 70 6.16 21.10 -10.06
N GLY A 71 4.89 21.23 -10.45
CA GLY A 71 4.33 20.58 -11.62
C GLY A 71 3.84 19.14 -11.41
N TYR A 72 4.08 18.55 -10.24
CA TYR A 72 3.47 17.27 -9.90
C TYR A 72 2.00 17.44 -9.53
N GLU A 73 1.17 16.49 -9.94
CA GLU A 73 -0.27 16.51 -9.70
C GLU A 73 -0.75 15.26 -8.95
N VAL A 74 -1.67 15.46 -8.02
CA VAL A 74 -2.40 14.36 -7.37
C VAL A 74 -3.65 14.06 -8.18
N VAL A 75 -3.70 12.88 -8.80
CA VAL A 75 -4.79 12.40 -9.63
C VAL A 75 -5.54 11.29 -8.91
N LEU A 76 -6.86 11.36 -8.92
CA LEU A 76 -7.74 10.37 -8.29
C LEU A 76 -8.66 9.71 -9.32
N GLY A 77 -8.97 8.43 -9.08
CA GLY A 77 -9.97 7.71 -9.86
C GLY A 77 -10.75 6.70 -9.03
N ASN A 78 -11.86 6.26 -9.58
CA ASN A 78 -12.72 5.27 -8.97
C ASN A 78 -12.10 3.87 -9.09
N GLY A 79 -12.32 3.02 -8.09
CA GLY A 79 -11.79 1.67 -8.04
C GLY A 79 -10.69 1.56 -6.98
N GLY A 80 -9.68 0.77 -7.22
CA GLY A 80 -8.49 0.64 -6.37
C GLY A 80 -7.28 0.48 -7.26
N THR A 81 -6.12 0.15 -6.71
CA THR A 81 -4.87 -0.01 -7.46
C THR A 81 -4.99 -1.02 -8.62
N THR A 82 -5.83 -2.03 -8.49
CA THR A 82 -6.09 -2.99 -9.59
C THR A 82 -6.64 -2.29 -10.84
N ALA A 83 -7.58 -1.33 -10.67
CA ALA A 83 -8.08 -0.53 -11.78
C ALA A 83 -7.01 0.44 -12.33
N PHE A 84 -6.10 0.90 -11.45
CA PHE A 84 -5.00 1.75 -11.89
C PHE A 84 -3.99 1.02 -12.78
N TRP A 85 -3.69 -0.27 -12.53
CA TRP A 85 -2.81 -1.04 -13.43
C TRP A 85 -3.35 -1.07 -14.86
N ASP A 86 -4.66 -1.32 -15.01
CA ASP A 86 -5.30 -1.28 -16.33
C ASP A 86 -5.20 0.12 -16.94
N ALA A 87 -5.55 1.18 -16.18
CA ALA A 87 -5.45 2.56 -16.66
C ALA A 87 -4.01 2.94 -17.06
N ALA A 88 -3.01 2.49 -16.28
CA ALA A 88 -1.59 2.72 -16.57
C ALA A 88 -1.13 2.00 -17.86
N ALA A 89 -1.58 0.77 -18.09
CA ALA A 89 -1.29 0.06 -19.34
C ALA A 89 -1.86 0.80 -20.55
N PHE A 90 -3.08 1.35 -20.45
CA PHE A 90 -3.70 2.13 -21.53
C PHE A 90 -3.06 3.50 -21.74
N GLY A 91 -2.68 4.21 -20.66
CA GLY A 91 -2.37 5.64 -20.72
C GLY A 91 -0.92 6.04 -20.39
N LEU A 92 -0.06 5.11 -19.92
CA LEU A 92 1.32 5.41 -19.52
C LEU A 92 2.37 4.61 -20.31
N VAL A 93 2.05 3.38 -20.75
CA VAL A 93 2.97 2.57 -21.54
C VAL A 93 2.76 2.88 -23.02
N ARG A 94 3.80 3.36 -23.72
CA ARG A 94 3.73 3.56 -25.18
C ARG A 94 3.76 2.23 -25.90
N GLU A 95 4.82 1.47 -25.70
CA GLU A 95 5.05 0.22 -26.42
C GLU A 95 5.44 -0.92 -25.51
N LYS A 96 6.35 -0.71 -24.53
CA LYS A 96 6.93 -1.79 -23.76
C LYS A 96 7.32 -1.37 -22.35
N ALA A 97 6.96 -2.17 -21.35
CA ALA A 97 7.34 -1.94 -19.97
C ALA A 97 8.42 -2.91 -19.48
N LEU A 98 9.15 -2.52 -18.43
CA LEU A 98 9.95 -3.40 -17.60
C LEU A 98 9.33 -3.48 -16.22
N HIS A 99 9.20 -4.69 -15.67
CA HIS A 99 8.70 -4.90 -14.32
C HIS A 99 9.68 -5.70 -13.47
N LEU A 100 9.91 -5.21 -12.23
CA LEU A 100 10.56 -5.99 -11.19
C LEU A 100 9.48 -6.78 -10.45
N THR A 101 9.62 -8.10 -10.36
CA THR A 101 8.63 -8.98 -9.73
C THR A 101 9.26 -9.83 -8.62
N TYR A 102 8.69 -9.76 -7.42
CA TYR A 102 9.17 -10.45 -6.23
C TYR A 102 8.06 -10.85 -5.25
N GLY A 103 6.84 -10.98 -5.81
CA GLY A 103 5.66 -11.46 -5.11
C GLY A 103 4.39 -11.39 -5.95
N GLU A 104 3.26 -11.57 -5.30
CA GLU A 104 1.95 -11.61 -5.96
C GLU A 104 1.57 -10.27 -6.61
N PHE A 105 1.78 -9.15 -5.89
CA PHE A 105 1.29 -7.85 -6.34
C PHE A 105 2.18 -7.23 -7.41
N SER A 106 3.49 -7.28 -7.25
CA SER A 106 4.44 -6.85 -8.27
C SER A 106 4.27 -7.62 -9.60
N SER A 107 3.88 -8.91 -9.53
CA SER A 107 3.60 -9.71 -10.74
C SER A 107 2.29 -9.35 -11.43
N LYS A 108 1.33 -8.69 -10.76
CA LYS A 108 0.02 -8.38 -11.36
C LYS A 108 0.12 -7.30 -12.43
N PHE A 109 0.86 -6.24 -12.18
CA PHE A 109 1.03 -5.18 -13.19
C PHE A 109 1.77 -5.73 -14.42
N ALA A 110 2.81 -6.57 -14.22
CA ALA A 110 3.48 -7.24 -15.32
C ALA A 110 2.51 -8.09 -16.18
N LYS A 111 1.57 -8.79 -15.53
CA LYS A 111 0.54 -9.56 -16.25
C LYS A 111 -0.44 -8.67 -17.02
N VAL A 112 -0.79 -7.50 -16.49
CA VAL A 112 -1.67 -6.56 -17.18
C VAL A 112 -1.00 -6.05 -18.45
N THR A 113 0.25 -5.63 -18.40
CA THR A 113 0.97 -5.16 -19.58
C THR A 113 1.22 -6.29 -20.61
N ALA A 114 1.53 -7.49 -20.14
CA ALA A 114 1.67 -8.67 -21.02
C ALA A 114 0.35 -9.07 -21.70
N GLY A 115 -0.79 -8.83 -21.05
CA GLY A 115 -2.12 -9.15 -21.59
C GLY A 115 -2.69 -8.05 -22.50
N ALA A 116 -2.09 -6.88 -22.57
CA ALA A 116 -2.60 -5.76 -23.35
C ALA A 116 -2.28 -5.94 -24.85
N PRO A 117 -3.27 -6.08 -25.75
CA PRO A 117 -3.05 -6.49 -27.14
C PRO A 117 -2.34 -5.42 -28.00
N PHE A 118 -2.18 -4.22 -27.45
CA PHE A 118 -1.54 -3.08 -28.12
C PHE A 118 -0.13 -2.79 -27.57
N LEU A 119 0.37 -3.61 -26.61
CA LEU A 119 1.73 -3.52 -26.07
C LEU A 119 2.58 -4.70 -26.52
N GLN A 120 3.88 -4.52 -26.52
CA GLN A 120 4.86 -5.59 -26.65
C GLN A 120 4.98 -6.33 -25.33
N ASP A 121 5.44 -7.59 -25.37
CA ASP A 121 5.73 -8.38 -24.17
C ASP A 121 6.70 -7.61 -23.26
N PRO A 122 6.40 -7.46 -21.97
CA PRO A 122 7.24 -6.71 -21.06
C PRO A 122 8.55 -7.44 -20.78
N VAL A 123 9.59 -6.69 -20.42
CA VAL A 123 10.77 -7.23 -19.76
C VAL A 123 10.40 -7.50 -18.29
N VAL A 124 10.69 -8.71 -17.81
CA VAL A 124 10.41 -9.08 -16.41
C VAL A 124 11.71 -9.51 -15.75
N VAL A 125 12.09 -8.79 -14.69
CA VAL A 125 13.22 -9.14 -13.84
C VAL A 125 12.67 -9.65 -12.52
N SER A 126 12.90 -10.93 -12.22
CA SER A 126 12.26 -11.61 -11.09
C SER A 126 13.25 -11.96 -10.00
N ALA A 127 12.79 -11.94 -8.75
CA ALA A 127 13.46 -12.55 -7.61
C ALA A 127 12.50 -13.51 -6.89
N ASP A 128 13.07 -14.43 -6.11
CA ASP A 128 12.29 -15.37 -5.31
C ASP A 128 11.53 -14.64 -4.18
N PRO A 129 10.37 -15.16 -3.74
CA PRO A 129 9.65 -14.60 -2.60
C PRO A 129 10.54 -14.47 -1.36
N GLY A 130 10.54 -13.28 -0.75
CA GLY A 130 11.41 -12.95 0.38
C GLY A 130 12.73 -12.28 0.00
N SER A 131 12.99 -12.11 -1.30
CA SER A 131 14.09 -11.32 -1.85
C SER A 131 13.59 -10.29 -2.86
N ALA A 132 14.45 -9.39 -3.31
CA ALA A 132 14.13 -8.37 -4.32
C ALA A 132 15.20 -8.32 -5.41
N PRO A 133 14.84 -8.06 -6.67
CA PRO A 133 15.82 -7.80 -7.73
C PRO A 133 16.35 -6.37 -7.61
N GLU A 134 17.55 -6.13 -8.07
CA GLU A 134 18.09 -4.78 -8.18
C GLU A 134 17.32 -3.94 -9.21
N PRO A 135 16.93 -2.68 -8.87
CA PRO A 135 16.36 -1.76 -9.84
C PRO A 135 17.27 -1.55 -11.03
N THR A 136 16.76 -1.81 -12.22
CA THR A 136 17.52 -1.76 -13.47
C THR A 136 16.74 -1.07 -14.57
N SER A 137 17.43 -0.62 -15.60
CA SER A 137 16.86 -0.07 -16.82
C SER A 137 17.14 -0.95 -18.02
N ASP A 138 16.32 -0.79 -19.07
CA ASP A 138 16.50 -1.40 -20.39
C ASP A 138 16.18 -0.34 -21.45
N PRO A 139 17.06 -0.06 -22.43
CA PRO A 139 16.84 0.99 -23.41
C PRO A 139 15.66 0.72 -24.36
N SER A 140 15.12 -0.51 -24.37
CA SER A 140 13.98 -0.88 -25.20
C SER A 140 12.63 -0.63 -24.55
N VAL A 141 12.58 -0.14 -23.30
CA VAL A 141 11.35 0.09 -22.56
C VAL A 141 11.07 1.57 -22.36
N ASP A 142 9.80 1.92 -22.23
CA ASP A 142 9.35 3.29 -22.01
C ASP A 142 8.65 3.50 -20.67
N LEU A 143 8.51 2.41 -19.86
CA LEU A 143 8.07 2.45 -18.48
C LEU A 143 8.80 1.37 -17.67
N ILE A 144 9.27 1.72 -16.46
CA ILE A 144 9.85 0.79 -15.49
C ILE A 144 8.97 0.80 -14.25
N GLY A 145 8.50 -0.37 -13.82
CA GLY A 145 7.57 -0.49 -12.71
C GLY A 145 7.97 -1.53 -11.67
N TRP A 146 7.81 -1.17 -10.37
CA TRP A 146 7.95 -2.12 -9.27
C TRP A 146 7.10 -1.72 -8.06
N ALA A 147 6.97 -2.61 -7.08
CA ALA A 147 6.30 -2.33 -5.83
C ALA A 147 7.27 -1.71 -4.82
N HIS A 148 6.93 -0.58 -4.19
CA HIS A 148 7.66 -0.04 -3.05
C HIS A 148 7.65 -1.02 -1.87
N ASN A 149 6.52 -1.68 -1.68
CA ASN A 149 6.33 -2.75 -0.70
C ASN A 149 5.50 -3.90 -1.29
N GLU A 150 6.03 -5.09 -1.25
CA GLU A 150 5.32 -6.31 -1.67
C GLU A 150 4.61 -6.94 -0.47
N THR A 151 3.32 -6.65 -0.34
CA THR A 151 2.49 -7.06 0.80
C THR A 151 2.41 -8.57 0.99
N SER A 152 2.60 -9.36 -0.07
CA SER A 152 2.50 -10.83 0.01
C SER A 152 3.71 -11.48 0.67
N THR A 153 4.88 -10.83 0.62
CA THR A 153 6.16 -11.38 1.09
C THR A 153 6.81 -10.56 2.20
N GLY A 154 6.36 -9.32 2.43
CA GLY A 154 6.99 -8.42 3.40
C GLY A 154 8.33 -7.83 2.92
N VAL A 155 8.56 -7.81 1.61
CA VAL A 155 9.74 -7.19 1.01
C VAL A 155 9.44 -5.74 0.67
N MET A 156 10.26 -4.81 1.17
CA MET A 156 10.31 -3.44 0.65
C MET A 156 11.51 -3.27 -0.28
N LEU A 157 11.35 -2.49 -1.33
CA LEU A 157 12.41 -2.11 -2.24
C LEU A 157 12.50 -0.59 -2.29
N PRO A 158 13.66 0.00 -1.95
CA PRO A 158 13.83 1.45 -1.99
C PRO A 158 13.46 2.04 -3.35
N VAL A 159 12.92 3.25 -3.32
CA VAL A 159 12.58 3.98 -4.53
C VAL A 159 13.74 4.89 -4.89
N SER A 160 14.33 4.61 -6.03
CA SER A 160 15.36 5.47 -6.65
C SER A 160 15.32 5.28 -8.16
N ARG A 161 15.55 6.35 -8.91
CA ARG A 161 15.55 6.28 -10.37
C ARG A 161 16.72 5.43 -10.86
N PRO A 162 16.50 4.34 -11.61
CA PRO A 162 17.58 3.49 -12.13
C PRO A 162 18.45 4.26 -13.11
N ALA A 163 19.78 4.03 -13.06
CA ALA A 163 20.70 4.64 -14.01
C ALA A 163 20.36 4.24 -15.45
N GLY A 164 20.35 5.20 -16.38
CA GLY A 164 20.02 4.97 -17.80
C GLY A 164 18.50 4.85 -18.07
N SER A 165 17.64 5.28 -17.16
CA SER A 165 16.18 5.30 -17.35
C SER A 165 15.62 6.64 -17.87
N ASP A 166 16.46 7.52 -18.42
CA ASP A 166 16.07 8.89 -18.82
C ASP A 166 14.91 8.93 -19.83
N ASN A 167 14.74 7.88 -20.65
CA ASN A 167 13.68 7.77 -21.65
C ASN A 167 12.45 6.99 -21.18
N ALA A 168 12.46 6.46 -19.95
CA ALA A 168 11.38 5.68 -19.38
C ALA A 168 10.74 6.38 -18.18
N LEU A 169 9.42 6.28 -18.05
CA LEU A 169 8.74 6.66 -16.81
C LEU A 169 9.04 5.65 -15.71
N VAL A 170 9.29 6.13 -14.50
CA VAL A 170 9.41 5.30 -13.29
C VAL A 170 8.07 5.28 -12.56
N ALA A 171 7.42 4.12 -12.56
CA ALA A 171 6.10 3.90 -11.99
C ALA A 171 6.16 2.97 -10.77
N ILE A 172 5.83 3.50 -9.60
CA ILE A 172 5.95 2.80 -8.33
C ILE A 172 4.58 2.42 -7.78
N ASP A 173 4.36 1.13 -7.62
CA ASP A 173 3.22 0.62 -6.84
C ASP A 173 3.50 0.81 -5.35
N ALA A 174 2.96 1.87 -4.81
CA ALA A 174 3.09 2.22 -3.41
C ALA A 174 1.87 1.85 -2.59
N THR A 175 1.04 0.92 -3.07
CA THR A 175 -0.25 0.57 -2.44
C THR A 175 -0.12 0.32 -0.95
N SER A 176 0.90 -0.36 -0.50
CA SER A 176 1.14 -0.60 0.93
C SER A 176 2.34 0.16 1.50
N GLY A 177 3.07 0.91 0.68
CA GLY A 177 4.23 1.71 1.11
C GLY A 177 3.93 3.18 1.35
N ALA A 178 3.01 3.76 0.54
CA ALA A 178 2.70 5.19 0.57
C ALA A 178 2.21 5.65 1.95
N GLY A 179 2.90 6.64 2.51
CA GLY A 179 2.61 7.19 3.84
C GLY A 179 3.16 6.36 5.00
N GLY A 180 3.96 5.32 4.75
CA GLY A 180 4.60 4.52 5.79
C GLY A 180 6.06 4.17 5.51
N LEU A 181 6.53 4.35 4.27
CA LEU A 181 7.92 4.13 3.88
C LEU A 181 8.55 5.43 3.35
N PRO A 182 9.88 5.59 3.49
CA PRO A 182 10.57 6.78 3.01
C PRO A 182 10.57 6.81 1.48
N VAL A 183 10.30 7.98 0.90
CA VAL A 183 10.37 8.20 -0.54
C VAL A 183 10.69 9.66 -0.83
N ASP A 184 11.55 9.89 -1.82
CA ASP A 184 11.63 11.16 -2.52
C ASP A 184 10.79 11.04 -3.80
N ILE A 185 9.72 11.81 -3.89
CA ILE A 185 8.80 11.76 -5.03
C ILE A 185 9.51 12.16 -6.33
N SER A 186 10.56 12.98 -6.27
CA SER A 186 11.33 13.38 -7.45
C SER A 186 12.05 12.23 -8.16
N ASP A 187 12.25 11.10 -7.49
CA ASP A 187 12.78 9.87 -8.09
C ASP A 187 11.75 9.09 -8.92
N THR A 188 10.49 9.54 -8.94
CA THR A 188 9.38 8.84 -9.59
C THR A 188 8.67 9.74 -10.62
N ASP A 189 8.06 9.11 -11.62
CA ASP A 189 7.12 9.80 -12.51
C ASP A 189 5.68 9.49 -12.15
N VAL A 190 5.44 8.30 -11.60
CA VAL A 190 4.11 7.82 -11.22
C VAL A 190 4.23 7.07 -9.89
N TYR A 191 3.74 7.66 -8.80
CA TYR A 191 3.69 7.03 -7.49
C TYR A 191 2.23 6.79 -7.12
N TYR A 192 1.77 5.55 -7.17
CA TYR A 192 0.34 5.25 -7.07
C TYR A 192 0.00 4.27 -5.95
N PHE A 193 -1.19 4.46 -5.36
CA PHE A 193 -1.65 3.69 -4.20
C PHE A 193 -3.17 3.77 -4.03
N ALA A 194 -3.67 3.12 -2.98
CA ALA A 194 -5.07 3.18 -2.55
C ALA A 194 -5.15 3.30 -1.02
N PRO A 195 -6.20 3.92 -0.46
CA PRO A 195 -6.19 4.41 0.91
C PRO A 195 -6.35 3.34 2.00
N GLN A 196 -6.65 2.09 1.68
CA GLN A 196 -6.96 1.04 2.65
C GLN A 196 -5.74 0.43 3.38
N LYS A 197 -4.56 1.02 3.25
CA LYS A 197 -3.30 0.55 3.88
C LYS A 197 -2.79 1.59 4.88
N CYS A 198 -1.68 2.29 4.63
CA CYS A 198 -1.14 3.28 5.55
C CYS A 198 -2.11 4.42 5.88
N PHE A 199 -3.02 4.72 4.97
CA PHE A 199 -4.03 5.75 5.20
C PHE A 199 -5.28 5.25 5.94
N ALA A 200 -5.29 4.00 6.39
CA ALA A 200 -6.30 3.49 7.33
C ALA A 200 -7.77 3.74 6.92
N SER A 201 -8.05 3.78 5.62
CA SER A 201 -9.38 4.03 5.06
C SER A 201 -9.85 2.82 4.24
N ASP A 202 -11.12 2.78 3.88
CA ASP A 202 -11.61 1.72 3.01
C ASP A 202 -11.16 1.93 1.55
N GLY A 203 -11.35 0.89 0.72
CA GLY A 203 -11.05 0.92 -0.71
C GLY A 203 -12.07 1.75 -1.51
N GLY A 204 -11.97 1.65 -2.83
CA GLY A 204 -12.92 2.27 -3.77
C GLY A 204 -12.39 3.51 -4.48
N VAL A 205 -11.15 3.92 -4.18
CA VAL A 205 -10.44 5.01 -4.84
C VAL A 205 -9.00 4.57 -5.09
N TRP A 206 -8.43 4.94 -6.22
CA TRP A 206 -6.99 4.96 -6.42
C TRP A 206 -6.48 6.39 -6.47
N VAL A 207 -5.24 6.56 -6.09
CA VAL A 207 -4.49 7.84 -6.15
C VAL A 207 -3.22 7.60 -6.93
N SER A 208 -2.84 8.57 -7.76
CA SER A 208 -1.54 8.61 -8.42
C SER A 208 -0.96 10.01 -8.33
N ILE A 209 0.27 10.11 -7.84
CA ILE A 209 1.07 11.32 -7.92
C ILE A 209 1.83 11.22 -9.24
N MET A 210 1.63 12.19 -10.14
CA MET A 210 2.17 12.19 -11.50
C MET A 210 3.11 13.36 -11.73
N SER A 211 4.30 13.08 -12.25
CA SER A 211 5.26 14.10 -12.68
C SER A 211 4.79 14.84 -13.94
N PRO A 212 5.37 16.00 -14.29
CA PRO A 212 5.13 16.64 -15.57
C PRO A 212 5.36 15.71 -16.77
N ALA A 213 6.38 14.86 -16.73
CA ALA A 213 6.67 13.87 -17.78
C ALA A 213 5.57 12.80 -17.89
N ALA A 214 5.00 12.35 -16.76
CA ALA A 214 3.88 11.42 -16.78
C ALA A 214 2.61 12.07 -17.34
N LEU A 215 2.32 13.33 -16.98
CA LEU A 215 1.19 14.08 -17.51
C LEU A 215 1.32 14.33 -19.03
N GLU A 216 2.51 14.65 -19.49
CA GLU A 216 2.81 14.79 -20.95
C GLU A 216 2.59 13.44 -21.66
N ARG A 217 3.06 12.31 -21.08
CA ARG A 217 2.84 10.95 -21.61
C ARG A 217 1.35 10.62 -21.73
N VAL A 218 0.55 10.97 -20.72
CA VAL A 218 -0.90 10.80 -20.76
C VAL A 218 -1.52 11.55 -21.93
N ALA A 219 -1.13 12.82 -22.16
CA ALA A 219 -1.63 13.63 -23.27
C ALA A 219 -1.14 13.09 -24.63
N GLU A 220 0.11 12.65 -24.72
CA GLU A 220 0.70 12.08 -25.93
C GLU A 220 -0.05 10.81 -26.37
N ILE A 221 -0.27 9.84 -25.46
CA ILE A 221 -0.98 8.61 -25.79
C ILE A 221 -2.44 8.90 -26.13
N ALA A 222 -3.09 9.83 -25.43
CA ALA A 222 -4.47 10.26 -25.72
C ALA A 222 -4.65 10.85 -27.11
N ALA A 223 -3.59 11.42 -27.72
CA ALA A 223 -3.60 11.95 -29.06
C ALA A 223 -3.44 10.88 -30.17
N THR A 224 -3.21 9.62 -29.78
CA THR A 224 -3.12 8.48 -30.73
C THR A 224 -4.49 7.85 -30.97
N ASP A 225 -4.54 6.88 -31.92
CA ASP A 225 -5.74 6.10 -32.20
C ASP A 225 -5.97 4.95 -31.19
N ARG A 226 -5.20 4.87 -30.10
CA ARG A 226 -5.36 3.83 -29.07
C ARG A 226 -6.70 4.00 -28.39
N TRP A 227 -7.60 3.03 -28.61
CA TRP A 227 -8.85 2.98 -27.88
C TRP A 227 -8.63 2.70 -26.39
N CYS A 228 -9.34 3.43 -25.53
CA CYS A 228 -9.35 3.23 -24.08
C CYS A 228 -10.78 3.36 -23.56
N PRO A 229 -11.24 2.49 -22.66
CA PRO A 229 -12.51 2.68 -21.98
C PRO A 229 -12.51 3.99 -21.19
N ASP A 230 -13.59 4.78 -21.24
CA ASP A 230 -13.69 6.07 -20.52
C ASP A 230 -13.37 5.95 -19.02
N PHE A 231 -13.77 4.83 -18.40
CA PHE A 231 -13.53 4.57 -16.98
C PHE A 231 -12.03 4.43 -16.64
N LEU A 232 -11.22 3.97 -17.58
CA LEU A 232 -9.76 3.79 -17.42
C LEU A 232 -8.95 4.95 -18.04
N SER A 233 -9.63 5.96 -18.58
CA SER A 233 -9.01 7.09 -19.26
C SER A 233 -8.28 8.00 -18.27
N LEU A 234 -6.94 7.98 -18.30
CA LEU A 234 -6.11 8.87 -17.50
C LEU A 234 -6.32 10.35 -17.82
N PRO A 235 -6.47 10.79 -19.10
CA PRO A 235 -6.83 12.18 -19.39
C PRO A 235 -8.11 12.61 -18.68
N THR A 236 -9.13 11.75 -18.69
CA THR A 236 -10.39 12.01 -17.99
C THR A 236 -10.19 12.11 -16.46
N ALA A 237 -9.33 11.29 -15.89
CA ALA A 237 -9.01 11.34 -14.47
C ALA A 237 -8.24 12.61 -14.09
N VAL A 238 -7.24 13.01 -14.91
CA VAL A 238 -6.47 14.26 -14.74
C VAL A 238 -7.40 15.49 -14.80
N ASP A 239 -8.23 15.58 -15.84
CA ASP A 239 -9.18 16.69 -16.03
C ASP A 239 -10.20 16.83 -14.90
N ASN A 240 -10.68 15.72 -14.37
CA ASN A 240 -11.59 15.73 -13.22
C ASN A 240 -10.86 16.10 -11.93
N SER A 241 -9.67 15.55 -11.69
CA SER A 241 -8.88 15.84 -10.49
C SER A 241 -8.50 17.32 -10.40
N ALA A 242 -8.16 17.96 -11.51
CA ALA A 242 -7.89 19.40 -11.56
C ALA A 242 -9.08 20.26 -11.11
N LYS A 243 -10.30 19.70 -11.14
CA LYS A 243 -11.55 20.33 -10.67
C LYS A 243 -12.01 19.82 -9.30
N ASN A 244 -11.15 19.09 -8.58
CA ASN A 244 -11.46 18.38 -7.34
C ASN A 244 -12.67 17.43 -7.51
N GLN A 245 -12.65 16.61 -8.55
CA GLN A 245 -13.70 15.66 -8.89
C GLN A 245 -13.09 14.32 -9.31
N THR A 246 -13.93 13.31 -9.40
CA THR A 246 -13.67 12.04 -10.08
C THR A 246 -14.63 11.88 -11.27
N TYR A 247 -14.32 10.98 -12.20
CA TYR A 247 -15.17 10.71 -13.36
C TYR A 247 -16.60 10.35 -12.96
N ASN A 248 -16.75 9.41 -12.03
CA ASN A 248 -18.02 9.02 -11.42
C ASN A 248 -18.06 9.46 -9.95
N THR A 249 -19.22 9.33 -9.30
CA THR A 249 -19.33 9.52 -7.85
C THR A 249 -18.28 8.68 -7.13
N PRO A 250 -17.39 9.29 -6.34
CA PRO A 250 -16.37 8.55 -5.59
C PRO A 250 -16.97 7.88 -4.35
N ALA A 251 -16.19 7.03 -3.72
CA ALA A 251 -16.48 6.49 -2.39
C ALA A 251 -16.33 7.62 -1.34
N VAL A 252 -17.36 8.44 -1.14
CA VAL A 252 -17.30 9.68 -0.34
C VAL A 252 -16.92 9.40 1.12
N ALA A 253 -17.46 8.33 1.71
CA ALA A 253 -17.08 7.93 3.07
C ALA A 253 -15.58 7.61 3.18
N THR A 254 -15.03 6.88 2.20
CA THR A 254 -13.58 6.62 2.09
C THR A 254 -12.78 7.91 1.97
N LEU A 255 -13.22 8.86 1.15
CA LEU A 255 -12.52 10.15 1.00
C LEU A 255 -12.54 10.97 2.30
N LEU A 256 -13.62 10.94 3.07
CA LEU A 256 -13.71 11.60 4.38
C LEU A 256 -12.73 10.99 5.38
N MET A 257 -12.69 9.64 5.47
CA MET A 257 -11.72 8.94 6.31
C MET A 257 -10.29 9.21 5.85
N PHE A 258 -10.06 9.26 4.56
CA PHE A 258 -8.75 9.49 3.96
C PHE A 258 -8.24 10.91 4.24
N ALA A 259 -9.09 11.92 4.08
CA ALA A 259 -8.75 13.31 4.41
C ALA A 259 -8.36 13.46 5.90
N ASP A 260 -9.17 12.90 6.82
CA ASP A 260 -8.87 12.90 8.25
C ASP A 260 -7.52 12.23 8.57
N GLN A 261 -7.24 11.08 7.95
CA GLN A 261 -5.97 10.39 8.16
C GLN A 261 -4.76 11.20 7.66
N ILE A 262 -4.85 11.82 6.48
CA ILE A 262 -3.79 12.65 5.93
C ILE A 262 -3.53 13.87 6.83
N GLU A 263 -4.58 14.54 7.29
CA GLU A 263 -4.49 15.67 8.23
C GLU A 263 -3.83 15.23 9.54
N TRP A 264 -4.25 14.10 10.10
CA TRP A 264 -3.65 13.51 11.30
C TRP A 264 -2.15 13.21 11.13
N MET A 265 -1.73 12.72 9.94
CA MET A 265 -0.32 12.48 9.62
C MET A 265 0.47 13.79 9.51
N ASN A 266 -0.06 14.78 8.79
CA ASN A 266 0.58 16.08 8.58
C ASN A 266 0.74 16.85 9.90
N GLU A 267 -0.26 16.86 10.76
CA GLU A 267 -0.22 17.51 12.07
C GLU A 267 0.85 16.94 13.01
N ARG A 268 1.25 15.69 12.80
CA ARG A 268 2.26 15.00 13.62
C ARG A 268 3.68 15.11 13.10
N GLY A 269 3.88 15.73 11.96
CA GLY A 269 5.21 15.89 11.35
C GLY A 269 5.33 15.24 9.98
N GLY A 270 4.21 14.91 9.34
CA GLY A 270 4.17 14.46 7.96
C GLY A 270 4.78 13.08 7.75
N LEU A 271 5.38 12.89 6.57
CA LEU A 271 5.94 11.60 6.17
C LEU A 271 7.06 11.13 7.09
N ASP A 272 7.93 12.03 7.55
CA ASP A 272 9.06 11.69 8.43
C ASP A 272 8.58 11.08 9.76
N TRP A 273 7.51 11.64 10.33
CA TRP A 273 6.90 11.07 11.53
C TRP A 273 6.30 9.68 11.26
N CYS A 274 5.60 9.51 10.14
CA CYS A 274 5.01 8.23 9.76
C CYS A 274 6.08 7.16 9.58
N VAL A 275 7.17 7.48 8.88
CA VAL A 275 8.32 6.59 8.65
C VAL A 275 9.00 6.22 9.96
N SER A 276 9.25 7.20 10.85
CA SER A 276 9.83 6.92 12.17
C SER A 276 8.97 5.97 12.99
N ARG A 277 7.64 6.13 12.90
CA ARG A 277 6.68 5.31 13.63
C ARG A 277 6.62 3.87 13.10
N THR A 278 6.62 3.68 11.78
CA THR A 278 6.64 2.33 11.18
C THR A 278 7.99 1.65 11.39
N ALA A 279 9.09 2.40 11.39
CA ALA A 279 10.42 1.91 11.74
C ALA A 279 10.48 1.41 13.20
N ASP A 280 9.92 2.16 14.17
CA ASP A 280 9.80 1.69 15.56
C ASP A 280 8.98 0.40 15.65
N SER A 281 7.79 0.35 15.02
CA SER A 281 6.94 -0.84 15.01
C SER A 281 7.66 -2.06 14.42
N SER A 282 8.34 -1.88 13.28
CA SER A 282 9.03 -2.97 12.60
C SER A 282 10.27 -3.46 13.36
N SER A 283 11.03 -2.56 13.98
CA SER A 283 12.15 -2.94 14.85
C SER A 283 11.68 -3.84 15.99
N ARG A 284 10.60 -3.46 16.68
CA ARG A 284 10.03 -4.28 17.79
C ARG A 284 9.65 -5.69 17.34
N LEU A 285 9.09 -5.84 16.13
CA LEU A 285 8.72 -7.15 15.59
C LEU A 285 9.94 -7.97 15.19
N TYR A 286 10.88 -7.35 14.46
CA TYR A 286 12.05 -8.09 13.95
C TYR A 286 13.05 -8.41 15.07
N ASP A 287 13.29 -7.51 16.02
CA ASP A 287 14.15 -7.77 17.19
C ASP A 287 13.60 -8.93 18.03
N TRP A 288 12.27 -9.00 18.23
CA TRP A 288 11.63 -10.13 18.86
C TRP A 288 11.84 -11.43 18.08
N ALA A 289 11.64 -11.41 16.76
CA ALA A 289 11.77 -12.60 15.93
C ALA A 289 13.21 -13.13 15.92
N GLU A 290 14.19 -12.23 15.86
CA GLU A 290 15.63 -12.59 15.88
C GLU A 290 16.09 -13.10 17.26
N ALA A 291 15.44 -12.67 18.33
CA ALA A 291 15.73 -13.16 19.70
C ALA A 291 14.98 -14.46 20.05
N SER A 292 13.99 -14.85 19.24
CA SER A 292 13.15 -16.03 19.46
C SER A 292 13.86 -17.32 19.03
N ASP A 293 13.60 -18.43 19.71
CA ASP A 293 14.06 -19.77 19.34
C ASP A 293 13.08 -20.51 18.39
N PHE A 294 11.96 -19.88 18.05
CA PHE A 294 10.90 -20.47 17.23
C PHE A 294 10.39 -19.55 16.10
N ALA A 295 10.82 -18.31 16.04
CA ALA A 295 10.40 -17.34 15.02
C ALA A 295 11.61 -16.81 14.25
N THR A 296 11.44 -16.55 12.94
CA THR A 296 12.50 -16.03 12.08
C THR A 296 11.91 -15.06 11.05
N PRO A 297 12.51 -13.89 10.83
CA PRO A 297 12.11 -13.03 9.72
C PRO A 297 12.22 -13.77 8.38
N PHE A 298 11.14 -13.81 7.60
CA PHE A 298 11.14 -14.45 6.29
C PHE A 298 12.07 -13.76 5.30
N VAL A 299 12.08 -12.42 5.32
CA VAL A 299 13.00 -11.61 4.54
C VAL A 299 14.36 -11.60 5.24
N THR A 300 15.33 -12.29 4.65
CA THR A 300 16.66 -12.49 5.27
C THR A 300 17.55 -11.26 5.21
N GLU A 301 17.47 -10.49 4.08
CA GLU A 301 18.23 -9.25 3.92
C GLU A 301 17.57 -8.11 4.73
N PRO A 302 18.21 -7.58 5.79
CA PRO A 302 17.60 -6.58 6.66
C PRO A 302 17.15 -5.30 5.91
N ALA A 303 17.92 -4.87 4.88
CA ALA A 303 17.58 -3.69 4.09
C ALA A 303 16.28 -3.84 3.27
N HIS A 304 15.86 -5.08 3.02
CA HIS A 304 14.63 -5.39 2.29
C HIS A 304 13.44 -5.75 3.20
N ARG A 305 13.63 -5.78 4.52
CA ARG A 305 12.55 -6.03 5.48
C ARG A 305 11.58 -4.86 5.53
N SER A 306 10.33 -5.10 5.20
CA SER A 306 9.31 -4.05 5.19
C SER A 306 9.06 -3.47 6.58
N GLN A 307 8.97 -2.15 6.65
CA GLN A 307 8.61 -1.43 7.88
C GLN A 307 7.08 -1.40 8.10
N VAL A 308 6.28 -1.79 7.11
CA VAL A 308 4.80 -1.71 7.17
C VAL A 308 4.11 -3.09 7.15
N VAL A 309 4.80 -4.14 6.70
CA VAL A 309 4.28 -5.52 6.68
C VAL A 309 5.39 -6.49 7.07
N GLY A 310 5.34 -7.00 8.29
CA GLY A 310 6.26 -8.03 8.77
C GLY A 310 5.78 -9.43 8.43
N THR A 311 6.67 -10.27 7.91
CA THR A 311 6.42 -11.70 7.65
C THR A 311 7.40 -12.52 8.47
N ILE A 312 6.85 -13.34 9.37
CA ILE A 312 7.62 -14.11 10.36
C ILE A 312 7.30 -15.58 10.19
N ASP A 313 8.29 -16.36 9.79
CA ASP A 313 8.19 -17.82 9.76
C ASP A 313 8.27 -18.40 11.16
N LEU A 314 7.45 -19.39 11.44
CA LEU A 314 7.54 -20.16 12.67
C LEU A 314 8.19 -21.52 12.42
N ASP A 315 8.95 -22.01 13.41
CA ASP A 315 9.54 -23.35 13.41
C ASP A 315 8.47 -24.41 13.12
N GLU A 316 8.85 -25.49 12.46
CA GLU A 316 7.93 -26.57 12.03
C GLU A 316 7.20 -27.26 13.21
N ARG A 317 7.74 -27.16 14.42
CA ARG A 317 7.11 -27.65 15.66
C ARG A 317 5.86 -26.84 16.06
N ILE A 318 5.67 -25.66 15.51
CA ILE A 318 4.60 -24.73 15.86
C ILE A 318 3.72 -24.50 14.63
N ASP A 319 2.43 -24.76 14.77
CA ASP A 319 1.44 -24.51 13.72
C ASP A 319 1.00 -23.03 13.72
N ALA A 320 1.52 -22.23 12.78
CA ALA A 320 1.18 -20.82 12.63
C ALA A 320 -0.32 -20.58 12.43
N ALA A 321 -1.04 -21.49 11.78
CA ALA A 321 -2.49 -21.38 11.61
C ALA A 321 -3.21 -21.54 12.95
N LYS A 322 -2.72 -22.42 13.82
CA LYS A 322 -3.26 -22.60 15.18
C LYS A 322 -2.96 -21.40 16.07
N VAL A 323 -1.76 -20.81 15.95
CA VAL A 323 -1.40 -19.56 16.63
C VAL A 323 -2.33 -18.42 16.19
N ALA A 324 -2.46 -18.17 14.90
CA ALA A 324 -3.34 -17.12 14.37
C ALA A 324 -4.81 -17.32 14.76
N LYS A 325 -5.30 -18.57 14.74
CA LYS A 325 -6.64 -18.93 15.21
C LYS A 325 -6.83 -18.60 16.69
N THR A 326 -5.83 -18.87 17.52
CA THR A 326 -5.87 -18.59 18.96
C THR A 326 -5.83 -17.08 19.22
N LEU A 327 -4.97 -16.34 18.54
CA LEU A 327 -4.93 -14.87 18.57
C LEU A 327 -6.30 -14.29 18.23
N ARG A 328 -6.91 -14.75 17.11
CA ARG A 328 -8.24 -14.32 16.67
C ARG A 328 -9.34 -14.58 17.70
N ALA A 329 -9.33 -15.74 18.34
CA ALA A 329 -10.28 -16.07 19.41
C ALA A 329 -10.13 -15.15 20.64
N ASN A 330 -8.97 -14.51 20.79
CA ASN A 330 -8.67 -13.55 21.86
C ASN A 330 -8.78 -12.08 21.42
N GLY A 331 -9.32 -11.80 20.21
CA GLY A 331 -9.55 -10.45 19.70
C GLY A 331 -8.36 -9.83 18.96
N ILE A 332 -7.30 -10.61 18.68
CA ILE A 332 -6.15 -10.19 17.89
C ILE A 332 -6.30 -10.81 16.49
N VAL A 333 -6.55 -9.99 15.47
CA VAL A 333 -7.07 -10.45 14.19
C VAL A 333 -6.14 -10.12 13.01
N ASP A 334 -6.30 -10.90 11.94
CA ASP A 334 -5.71 -10.69 10.61
C ASP A 334 -4.18 -10.83 10.61
N THR A 335 -3.66 -11.76 11.44
CA THR A 335 -2.24 -12.14 11.51
C THR A 335 -1.91 -13.36 10.62
N GLU A 336 -2.87 -13.90 9.90
CA GLU A 336 -2.70 -15.05 9.02
C GLU A 336 -1.72 -14.77 7.87
N PRO A 337 -0.98 -15.80 7.39
CA PRO A 337 -0.04 -15.66 6.28
C PRO A 337 -0.75 -15.33 4.97
N TYR A 338 0.01 -14.86 3.98
CA TYR A 338 -0.52 -14.76 2.63
C TYR A 338 -0.78 -16.16 2.07
N ARG A 339 -2.06 -16.49 1.91
CA ARG A 339 -2.53 -17.86 1.62
C ARG A 339 -1.82 -18.53 0.44
N LYS A 340 -1.56 -17.77 -0.66
CA LYS A 340 -0.92 -18.33 -1.86
C LYS A 340 0.56 -18.66 -1.68
N LEU A 341 1.22 -18.09 -0.67
CA LEU A 341 2.63 -18.36 -0.38
C LEU A 341 2.83 -19.73 0.28
N GLY A 342 1.82 -20.23 1.02
CA GLY A 342 1.79 -21.58 1.57
C GLY A 342 2.83 -21.84 2.67
N ARG A 343 3.28 -20.81 3.39
CA ARG A 343 4.30 -20.93 4.44
C ARG A 343 3.67 -21.06 5.83
N ASN A 344 4.41 -21.69 6.75
CA ASN A 344 4.10 -21.72 8.19
C ASN A 344 4.52 -20.37 8.81
N GLN A 345 3.68 -19.34 8.66
CA GLN A 345 4.09 -17.94 8.81
C GLN A 345 2.98 -17.11 9.46
N LEU A 346 3.35 -16.08 10.17
CA LEU A 346 2.48 -14.95 10.53
C LEU A 346 2.82 -13.73 9.66
N ARG A 347 1.80 -12.93 9.34
CA ARG A 347 1.97 -11.68 8.58
C ARG A 347 1.27 -10.54 9.31
N ILE A 348 2.03 -9.55 9.72
CA ILE A 348 1.64 -8.48 10.63
C ILE A 348 1.69 -7.13 9.90
N GLY A 349 0.55 -6.42 9.87
CA GLY A 349 0.50 -5.03 9.46
C GLY A 349 1.06 -4.13 10.55
N MET A 350 1.89 -3.16 10.16
CA MET A 350 2.52 -2.17 11.05
C MET A 350 2.35 -0.76 10.48
N PHE A 351 1.17 -0.50 9.92
CA PHE A 351 0.84 0.79 9.30
C PHE A 351 0.74 1.92 10.35
N PRO A 352 0.86 3.20 9.94
CA PRO A 352 0.92 4.33 10.88
C PRO A 352 -0.21 4.43 11.91
N ALA A 353 -1.41 3.91 11.62
CA ALA A 353 -2.53 3.89 12.57
C ALA A 353 -2.37 2.86 13.70
N ILE A 354 -1.42 1.92 13.59
CA ILE A 354 -1.13 0.91 14.61
C ILE A 354 -0.11 1.48 15.59
N GLU A 355 -0.39 1.38 16.91
CA GLU A 355 0.55 1.84 17.93
C GLU A 355 1.76 0.90 18.00
N PRO A 356 3.03 1.41 18.04
CA PRO A 356 4.20 0.57 18.21
C PRO A 356 4.13 -0.32 19.46
N GLU A 357 3.51 0.16 20.54
CA GLU A 357 3.31 -0.64 21.77
C GLU A 357 2.35 -1.81 21.54
N ASP A 358 1.33 -1.67 20.66
CA ASP A 358 0.45 -2.79 20.29
C ASP A 358 1.24 -3.92 19.60
N VAL A 359 2.29 -3.59 18.84
CA VAL A 359 3.20 -4.59 18.23
C VAL A 359 3.98 -5.34 19.31
N THR A 360 4.50 -4.63 20.33
CA THR A 360 5.15 -5.27 21.48
C THR A 360 4.19 -6.20 22.23
N GLN A 361 2.95 -5.77 22.46
CA GLN A 361 1.96 -6.61 23.12
C GLN A 361 1.57 -7.82 22.25
N LEU A 362 1.50 -7.66 20.92
CA LEU A 362 1.28 -8.77 19.99
C LEU A 362 2.38 -9.83 20.13
N THR A 363 3.66 -9.45 20.14
CA THR A 363 4.76 -10.43 20.30
C THR A 363 4.68 -11.19 21.61
N ARG A 364 4.36 -10.52 22.72
CA ARG A 364 4.12 -11.17 24.02
C ARG A 364 2.92 -12.13 23.98
N CYS A 365 1.86 -11.78 23.24
CA CYS A 365 0.72 -12.68 23.05
C CYS A 365 1.11 -13.92 22.24
N ILE A 366 1.96 -13.76 21.21
CA ILE A 366 2.47 -14.90 20.43
C ILE A 366 3.30 -15.83 21.32
N ASP A 367 4.22 -15.30 22.14
CA ASP A 367 5.03 -16.08 23.10
C ASP A 367 4.14 -16.86 24.07
N HIS A 368 3.15 -16.19 24.66
CA HIS A 368 2.18 -16.85 25.56
C HIS A 368 1.41 -17.97 24.85
N VAL A 369 0.90 -17.72 23.64
CA VAL A 369 0.14 -18.73 22.89
C VAL A 369 1.01 -19.93 22.54
N VAL A 370 2.24 -19.71 22.09
CA VAL A 370 3.19 -20.79 21.76
C VAL A 370 3.53 -21.61 22.99
N GLY A 371 3.72 -20.97 24.14
CA GLY A 371 4.00 -21.69 25.42
C GLY A 371 2.83 -22.52 25.95
N GLU A 372 1.58 -22.18 25.57
CA GLU A 372 0.37 -22.89 26.03
C GLU A 372 -0.15 -23.92 24.99
N LEU A 373 0.31 -23.88 23.76
CA LEU A 373 -0.06 -24.83 22.71
C LEU A 373 0.72 -26.14 22.90
N PRO A 374 0.04 -27.33 22.88
CA PRO A 374 0.68 -28.63 23.03
C PRO A 374 1.54 -29.03 21.83
#